data_66d71c6c9bbf7e43904ff8b67082328b
#
_entry.id   66d71c6c9bbf7e43904ff8b67082328b
#
_cell.length_a   1.000
_cell.length_b   1.000
_cell.length_c   1.000
_cell.angle_alpha   90.00
_cell.angle_beta   90.00
_cell.angle_gamma   90.00
#
_symmetry.space_group_name_H-M   'P 1'
#
loop_
_entity.id
_entity.type
_entity.pdbx_description
1 polymer ?
#
loop_
_entity_poly.entity_id
_entity_poly.type
_entity_poly.pdbx_seq_one_letter_code
_entity_poly.pdbx_strand_id
1 'polypeptide(L)'
;MGDQTGRNPAIVLVEDEPDILIILHRLMRDLTGGYDIVTVSGGAEALAQIALRPVPLVITDYNMPGMNGLQLAATIKETSPDTRVVMITAYATPELEKRAREQRVDYYLPKPFPLDRLEQIVRDVLKQM
;
A
#
# COMPACT_ATOMS: atom_id res chain seq x y z
N MET A 1 16.22 14.68 14.38
CA MET A 1 16.63 13.52 14.28
C MET A 1 15.66 12.54 13.77
N GLY A 2 15.67 12.05 12.95
CA GLY A 2 14.81 11.24 12.29
C GLY A 2 14.06 10.23 13.10
N ASP A 3 13.81 9.16 12.56
CA ASP A 3 13.10 8.09 13.13
C ASP A 3 13.69 7.70 14.46
N GLN A 4 12.91 7.72 15.50
CA GLN A 4 13.36 7.42 16.85
C GLN A 4 13.83 5.99 17.01
N THR A 5 13.36 5.10 16.14
CA THR A 5 13.80 3.71 16.16
C THR A 5 15.06 3.50 15.32
N GLY A 6 15.54 4.53 14.61
CA GLY A 6 16.64 4.43 13.69
C GLY A 6 16.31 3.74 12.38
N ARG A 7 15.02 3.54 12.11
CA ARG A 7 14.57 2.86 10.90
C ARG A 7 14.24 3.84 9.80
N ASN A 8 14.51 3.42 8.56
CA ASN A 8 14.06 4.18 7.41
C ASN A 8 12.55 4.10 7.29
N PRO A 9 11.92 5.09 6.64
CA PRO A 9 10.51 4.95 6.29
C PRO A 9 10.32 3.75 5.37
N ALA A 10 9.17 3.12 5.45
CA ALA A 10 8.90 1.90 4.72
C ALA A 10 7.71 2.06 3.79
N ILE A 11 7.79 1.39 2.65
CA ILE A 11 6.64 1.15 1.79
C ILE A 11 6.20 -0.27 2.08
N VAL A 12 4.93 -0.45 2.44
CA VAL A 12 4.41 -1.76 2.82
C VAL A 12 3.60 -2.33 1.68
N LEU A 13 3.93 -3.57 1.29
CA LEU A 13 3.23 -4.30 0.24
C LEU A 13 2.44 -5.43 0.89
N VAL A 14 1.13 -5.41 0.75
CA VAL A 14 0.24 -6.42 1.33
C VAL A 14 -0.27 -7.28 0.20
N GLU A 15 0.36 -8.42 -0.01
CA GLU A 15 0.09 -9.29 -1.15
C GLU A 15 0.62 -10.68 -0.82
N ASP A 16 -0.10 -11.72 -1.20
CA ASP A 16 0.34 -13.08 -0.95
C ASP A 16 0.70 -13.84 -2.23
N GLU A 17 0.45 -13.28 -3.40
CA GLU A 17 0.83 -13.92 -4.66
C GLU A 17 2.30 -13.67 -4.96
N PRO A 18 3.15 -14.72 -5.01
CA PRO A 18 4.60 -14.52 -5.17
C PRO A 18 4.98 -13.79 -6.43
N ASP A 19 4.30 -14.07 -7.54
CA ASP A 19 4.64 -13.41 -8.82
C ASP A 19 4.42 -11.91 -8.77
N ILE A 20 3.32 -11.51 -8.14
CA ILE A 20 3.00 -10.08 -8.02
C ILE A 20 3.97 -9.42 -7.04
N LEU A 21 4.30 -10.10 -5.95
CA LEU A 21 5.25 -9.56 -4.98
C LEU A 21 6.62 -9.30 -5.60
N ILE A 22 7.09 -10.21 -6.45
CA ILE A 22 8.38 -10.04 -7.11
C ILE A 22 8.38 -8.77 -7.97
N ILE A 23 7.32 -8.59 -8.74
CA ILE A 23 7.19 -7.43 -9.63
C ILE A 23 7.11 -6.14 -8.83
N LEU A 24 6.26 -6.12 -7.81
CA LEU A 24 6.07 -4.92 -6.99
C LEU A 24 7.34 -4.56 -6.23
N HIS A 25 8.00 -5.57 -5.66
CA HIS A 25 9.20 -5.34 -4.89
C HIS A 25 10.31 -4.74 -5.76
N ARG A 26 10.48 -5.28 -6.96
CA ARG A 26 11.49 -4.77 -7.89
C ARG A 26 11.18 -3.35 -8.32
N LEU A 27 9.91 -3.09 -8.65
CA LEU A 27 9.48 -1.76 -9.06
C LEU A 27 9.72 -0.73 -7.96
N MET A 28 9.31 -1.07 -6.74
CA MET A 28 9.48 -0.15 -5.61
C MET A 28 10.95 0.12 -5.33
N ARG A 29 11.77 -0.91 -5.39
CA ARG A 29 13.19 -0.76 -5.12
C ARG A 29 13.86 0.18 -6.12
N ASP A 30 13.45 0.10 -7.38
CA ASP A 30 14.02 0.96 -8.43
C ASP A 30 13.55 2.41 -8.29
N LEU A 31 12.34 2.62 -7.76
CA LEU A 31 11.76 3.95 -7.68
C LEU A 31 12.06 4.68 -6.37
N THR A 32 12.43 3.96 -5.30
CA THR A 32 12.34 4.54 -3.98
C THR A 32 13.62 4.42 -3.19
N GLY A 33 14.68 4.97 -3.68
CA GLY A 33 15.93 4.98 -2.91
C GLY A 33 15.69 5.60 -1.53
N GLY A 34 16.21 4.94 -0.50
CA GLY A 34 16.06 5.46 0.86
C GLY A 34 14.86 4.94 1.62
N TYR A 35 13.98 4.16 0.97
CA TYR A 35 12.85 3.53 1.64
C TYR A 35 13.08 2.04 1.75
N ASP A 36 12.71 1.47 2.89
CA ASP A 36 12.67 0.01 3.01
C ASP A 36 11.39 -0.50 2.36
N ILE A 37 11.49 -1.66 1.72
CA ILE A 37 10.32 -2.29 1.13
C ILE A 37 9.97 -3.49 2.00
N VAL A 38 8.81 -3.43 2.65
CA VAL A 38 8.39 -4.47 3.59
C VAL A 38 7.17 -5.17 3.00
N THR A 39 7.28 -6.48 2.80
CA THR A 39 6.15 -7.28 2.31
C THR A 39 5.52 -8.02 3.47
N VAL A 40 4.20 -7.98 3.53
CA VAL A 40 3.43 -8.67 4.57
C VAL A 40 2.30 -9.44 3.90
N SER A 41 1.75 -10.42 4.60
CA SER A 41 0.72 -11.28 4.04
C SER A 41 -0.70 -10.89 4.45
N GLY A 42 -0.85 -9.94 5.35
CA GLY A 42 -2.19 -9.55 5.81
C GLY A 42 -2.24 -8.18 6.44
N GLY A 43 -3.46 -7.73 6.70
CA GLY A 43 -3.69 -6.38 7.22
C GLY A 43 -3.14 -6.16 8.62
N ALA A 44 -3.23 -7.17 9.49
CA ALA A 44 -2.72 -7.03 10.86
C ALA A 44 -1.22 -6.77 10.86
N GLU A 45 -0.49 -7.47 10.00
CA GLU A 45 0.95 -7.27 9.87
C GLU A 45 1.27 -5.89 9.30
N ALA A 46 0.46 -5.41 8.35
CA ALA A 46 0.63 -4.07 7.79
C ALA A 46 0.45 -3.02 8.89
N LEU A 47 -0.58 -3.16 9.71
CA LEU A 47 -0.85 -2.22 10.79
C LEU A 47 0.27 -2.23 11.83
N ALA A 48 0.87 -3.40 12.07
CA ALA A 48 2.01 -3.48 12.99
C ALA A 48 3.21 -2.69 12.46
N GLN A 49 3.46 -2.73 11.16
CA GLN A 49 4.53 -1.94 10.56
C GLN A 49 4.26 -0.45 10.70
N ILE A 50 3.02 -0.03 10.47
CA ILE A 50 2.65 1.38 10.58
C ILE A 50 2.86 1.89 12.01
N ALA A 51 2.63 1.03 13.01
CA ALA A 51 2.83 1.40 14.40
C ALA A 51 4.30 1.52 14.78
N LEU A 52 5.19 0.84 14.04
CA LEU A 52 6.61 0.77 14.39
C LEU A 52 7.48 1.82 13.69
N ARG A 53 7.05 2.35 12.56
CA ARG A 53 7.90 3.19 11.73
C ARG A 53 7.06 4.05 10.80
N PRO A 54 7.65 5.11 10.23
CA PRO A 54 6.91 5.90 9.24
C PRO A 54 6.61 5.06 8.00
N VAL A 55 5.36 5.07 7.54
CA VAL A 55 4.93 4.34 6.35
C VAL A 55 4.15 5.32 5.47
N PRO A 56 4.80 5.93 4.47
CA PRO A 56 4.11 6.87 3.61
C PRO A 56 3.14 6.20 2.64
N LEU A 57 3.36 4.92 2.32
CA LEU A 57 2.59 4.27 1.28
C LEU A 57 2.35 2.80 1.62
N VAL A 58 1.10 2.38 1.48
CA VAL A 58 0.71 0.96 1.56
C VAL A 58 0.08 0.60 0.23
N ILE A 59 0.56 -0.48 -0.40
CA ILE A 59 -0.06 -1.04 -1.59
C ILE A 59 -0.65 -2.38 -1.17
N THR A 60 -1.95 -2.51 -1.28
CA THR A 60 -2.64 -3.69 -0.77
C THR A 60 -3.57 -4.30 -1.81
N ASP A 61 -3.63 -5.63 -1.83
CA ASP A 61 -4.69 -6.33 -2.53
C ASP A 61 -5.99 -6.14 -1.76
N TYR A 62 -7.10 -6.22 -2.47
CA TYR A 62 -8.42 -6.22 -1.83
C TYR A 62 -8.67 -7.54 -1.11
N ASN A 63 -8.40 -8.66 -1.81
CA ASN A 63 -8.66 -9.99 -1.25
C ASN A 63 -7.47 -10.48 -0.45
N MET A 64 -7.68 -10.63 0.85
CA MET A 64 -6.67 -11.14 1.76
C MET A 64 -7.35 -11.95 2.84
N PRO A 65 -6.66 -12.95 3.42
CA PRO A 65 -7.21 -13.68 4.56
C PRO A 65 -7.47 -12.72 5.72
N GLY A 66 -8.60 -12.90 6.38
CA GLY A 66 -8.97 -12.06 7.53
C GLY A 66 -9.49 -10.71 7.09
N MET A 67 -8.73 -9.67 7.35
CA MET A 67 -9.09 -8.29 7.00
C MET A 67 -8.94 -8.07 5.50
N ASN A 68 -9.95 -7.54 4.82
CA ASN A 68 -9.82 -7.21 3.40
C ASN A 68 -9.22 -5.81 3.22
N GLY A 69 -8.93 -5.45 1.97
CA GLY A 69 -8.29 -4.17 1.67
C GLY A 69 -9.10 -2.95 2.07
N LEU A 70 -10.43 -3.02 2.02
CA LEU A 70 -11.26 -1.90 2.45
C LEU A 70 -11.19 -1.70 3.97
N GLN A 71 -11.22 -2.80 4.70
CA GLN A 71 -11.11 -2.74 6.16
C GLN A 71 -9.74 -2.22 6.58
N LEU A 72 -8.70 -2.67 5.88
CA LEU A 72 -7.36 -2.18 6.14
C LEU A 72 -7.26 -0.68 5.87
N ALA A 73 -7.77 -0.23 4.74
CA ALA A 73 -7.73 1.19 4.39
C ALA A 73 -8.46 2.04 5.43
N ALA A 74 -9.64 1.59 5.86
CA ALA A 74 -10.40 2.32 6.87
C ALA A 74 -9.60 2.46 8.17
N THR A 75 -8.96 1.39 8.62
CA THR A 75 -8.16 1.41 9.84
C THR A 75 -6.93 2.31 9.69
N ILE A 76 -6.26 2.23 8.54
CA ILE A 76 -5.11 3.09 8.28
C ILE A 76 -5.53 4.56 8.34
N LYS A 77 -6.64 4.93 7.73
CA LYS A 77 -7.07 6.33 7.71
C LYS A 77 -7.45 6.84 9.10
N GLU A 78 -7.87 5.95 9.98
CA GLU A 78 -8.15 6.33 11.37
C GLU A 78 -6.89 6.50 12.19
N THR A 79 -5.89 5.65 11.98
CA THR A 79 -4.71 5.61 12.85
C THR A 79 -3.49 6.30 12.25
N SER A 80 -3.42 6.42 10.94
CA SER A 80 -2.29 7.03 10.24
C SER A 80 -2.80 7.74 8.98
N PRO A 81 -3.55 8.84 9.15
CA PRO A 81 -4.26 9.46 8.02
C PRO A 81 -3.35 9.97 6.91
N ASP A 82 -2.08 10.20 7.19
CA ASP A 82 -1.15 10.66 6.16
C ASP A 82 -0.58 9.52 5.32
N THR A 83 -0.76 8.26 5.74
CA THR A 83 -0.34 7.11 4.94
C THR A 83 -1.27 6.99 3.74
N ARG A 84 -0.69 6.99 2.54
CA ARG A 84 -1.47 6.81 1.31
C ARG A 84 -1.71 5.33 1.07
N VAL A 85 -2.89 5.01 0.56
CA VAL A 85 -3.29 3.62 0.31
C VAL A 85 -3.61 3.44 -1.16
N VAL A 86 -2.92 2.48 -1.80
CA VAL A 86 -3.22 2.02 -3.15
C VAL A 86 -3.85 0.64 -3.02
N MET A 87 -5.08 0.49 -3.48
CA MET A 87 -5.74 -0.82 -3.46
C MET A 87 -5.77 -1.41 -4.85
N ILE A 88 -5.32 -2.66 -4.96
CA ILE A 88 -5.26 -3.40 -6.21
C ILE A 88 -6.29 -4.53 -6.13
N THR A 89 -7.03 -4.78 -7.21
CA THR A 89 -8.02 -5.85 -7.19
C THR A 89 -8.24 -6.46 -8.57
N ALA A 90 -8.38 -7.79 -8.60
CA ALA A 90 -8.80 -8.52 -9.78
C ALA A 90 -10.32 -8.51 -9.93
N TYR A 91 -11.04 -8.06 -8.91
CA TYR A 91 -12.50 -8.13 -8.87
C TYR A 91 -13.12 -6.74 -8.90
N ALA A 92 -12.60 -5.89 -9.78
CA ALA A 92 -13.06 -4.52 -9.88
C ALA A 92 -14.52 -4.47 -10.34
N THR A 93 -15.35 -3.82 -9.53
CA THR A 93 -16.75 -3.55 -9.86
C THR A 93 -17.05 -2.09 -9.52
N PRO A 94 -18.09 -1.50 -10.12
CA PRO A 94 -18.47 -0.13 -9.74
C PRO A 94 -18.78 -0.01 -8.24
N GLU A 95 -19.37 -1.05 -7.66
CA GLU A 95 -19.68 -1.04 -6.23
C GLU A 95 -18.43 -1.01 -5.38
N LEU A 96 -17.45 -1.83 -5.72
CA LEU A 96 -16.20 -1.88 -4.97
C LEU A 96 -15.44 -0.56 -5.10
N GLU A 97 -15.42 0.01 -6.30
CA GLU A 97 -14.76 1.29 -6.50
C GLU A 97 -15.41 2.39 -5.66
N LYS A 98 -16.75 2.40 -5.60
CA LYS A 98 -17.49 3.35 -4.78
C LYS A 98 -17.13 3.19 -3.31
N ARG A 99 -17.10 1.96 -2.81
CA ARG A 99 -16.75 1.68 -1.42
C ARG A 99 -15.32 2.06 -1.11
N ALA A 100 -14.42 1.87 -2.06
CA ALA A 100 -13.02 2.29 -1.89
C ALA A 100 -12.93 3.80 -1.69
N ARG A 101 -13.66 4.57 -2.48
CA ARG A 101 -13.70 6.01 -2.30
C ARG A 101 -14.27 6.40 -0.94
N GLU A 102 -15.33 5.72 -0.51
CA GLU A 102 -15.94 5.99 0.79
C GLU A 102 -14.99 5.73 1.94
N GLN A 103 -14.11 4.76 1.79
CA GLN A 103 -13.11 4.44 2.80
C GLN A 103 -11.82 5.22 2.61
N ARG A 104 -11.82 6.21 1.71
CA ARG A 104 -10.71 7.12 1.49
C ARG A 104 -9.45 6.43 0.96
N VAL A 105 -9.62 5.35 0.19
CA VAL A 105 -8.53 4.75 -0.57
C VAL A 105 -8.03 5.82 -1.55
N ASP A 106 -6.73 6.07 -1.56
CA ASP A 106 -6.18 7.15 -2.37
C ASP A 106 -6.11 6.79 -3.85
N TYR A 107 -5.81 5.54 -4.16
CA TYR A 107 -5.73 5.06 -5.55
C TYR A 107 -6.29 3.66 -5.64
N TYR A 108 -7.03 3.41 -6.71
CA TYR A 108 -7.71 2.14 -6.93
C TYR A 108 -7.29 1.61 -8.29
N LEU A 109 -6.66 0.42 -8.33
CA LEU A 109 -6.12 -0.15 -9.56
C LEU A 109 -6.72 -1.52 -9.85
N PRO A 110 -7.59 -1.62 -10.86
CA PRO A 110 -8.04 -2.94 -11.33
C PRO A 110 -6.90 -3.71 -11.97
N LYS A 111 -6.82 -5.00 -11.71
CA LYS A 111 -5.89 -5.89 -12.40
C LYS A 111 -6.51 -6.35 -13.71
N PRO A 112 -5.73 -6.50 -14.78
CA PRO A 112 -4.34 -6.10 -14.90
C PRO A 112 -4.23 -4.58 -15.07
N PHE A 113 -3.14 -4.02 -14.59
CA PHE A 113 -2.89 -2.60 -14.74
C PHE A 113 -1.53 -2.37 -15.39
N PRO A 114 -1.36 -1.27 -16.14
CA PRO A 114 -0.04 -0.95 -16.69
C PRO A 114 0.92 -0.61 -15.55
N LEU A 115 2.14 -1.13 -15.63
CA LEU A 115 3.14 -0.85 -14.59
C LEU A 115 3.48 0.63 -14.49
N ASP A 116 3.46 1.34 -15.62
CA ASP A 116 3.75 2.77 -15.61
C ASP A 116 2.68 3.56 -14.86
N ARG A 117 1.46 3.06 -14.78
CA ARG A 117 0.43 3.70 -13.96
C ARG A 117 0.79 3.62 -12.49
N LEU A 118 1.21 2.44 -12.02
CA LEU A 118 1.63 2.28 -10.63
C LEU A 118 2.88 3.09 -10.37
N GLU A 119 3.81 3.10 -11.30
CA GLU A 119 5.03 3.90 -11.18
C GLU A 119 4.69 5.38 -10.98
N GLN A 120 3.75 5.90 -11.77
CA GLN A 120 3.35 7.30 -11.66
C GLN A 120 2.72 7.60 -10.29
N ILE A 121 1.88 6.69 -9.81
CA ILE A 121 1.26 6.84 -8.50
C ILE A 121 2.32 6.91 -7.40
N VAL A 122 3.29 6.02 -7.44
CA VAL A 122 4.34 5.97 -6.43
C VAL A 122 5.16 7.26 -6.47
N ARG A 123 5.52 7.72 -7.65
CA ARG A 123 6.26 8.98 -7.79
C ARG A 123 5.46 10.15 -7.20
N ASP A 124 4.16 10.19 -7.49
CA ASP A 124 3.32 11.27 -6.99
C ASP A 124 3.22 11.26 -5.47
N VAL A 125 3.05 10.09 -4.89
CA VAL A 125 2.96 9.96 -3.44
C VAL A 125 4.26 10.37 -2.77
N LEU A 126 5.39 9.85 -3.25
CA LEU A 126 6.67 10.12 -2.61
C LEU A 126 7.14 11.55 -2.82
N LYS A 127 6.71 12.17 -3.90
CA LYS A 127 7.03 13.56 -4.17
C LYS A 127 6.40 14.51 -3.15
N GLN A 128 5.28 14.12 -2.56
CA GLN A 128 4.55 14.93 -1.59
C GLN A 128 5.10 14.78 -0.17
N MET A 129 6.05 13.88 0.00
CA MET A 129 6.64 13.61 1.32
C MET A 129 7.93 14.46 1.58
#